data_749824b7722760f2f75fe19bb2d1e436
#
_entry.id   749824b7722760f2f75fe19bb2d1e436
#
_cell.length_a   1.000
_cell.length_b   1.000
_cell.length_c   1.000
_cell.angle_alpha   90.00
_cell.angle_beta   90.00
_cell.angle_gamma   90.00
#
_symmetry.space_group_name_H-M   'P 1'
#
loop_
_entity.id
_entity.type
_entity.pdbx_description
1 polymer ?
#
loop_
_entity_poly.entity_id
_entity_poly.type
_entity_poly.pdbx_seq_one_letter_code
_entity_poly.pdbx_strand_id
1 'polypeptide(L)'
;MESVREAQKKDQLKRTLIFYIALFVGFALVGILVPDNPDEFGILTCIPAAFMIFFIFKTKRIIEGLTLAVLLCCIMVHKQNFIIEFANIAQTTMMDEDIAFLIIVCGLMGSLVAVIEKNGGGLAFGKFVASKAKSEKTALFGTMLCSALFSMDDYLSSLTSGIAMTPVTDRYRVPREMTSYVIDTTAAPVTVLNPISTWAVFIGGLMVANGLAEEGQQLTTYMKTVPFNFYAISTLVVLVLVILGVIPKFGPMKKAYERVAPAVLWHLRDLKRSTFVPAKKW
;
A
#
# COMPACT_ATOMS: atom_id res chain seq x y z
N MET A 1 39.60 -1.13 7.18
CA MET A 1 38.16 -0.89 7.09
C MET A 1 37.48 -1.74 6.00
N GLU A 2 38.12 -1.94 4.85
CA GLU A 2 37.59 -2.75 3.72
C GLU A 2 37.49 -4.24 4.07
N SER A 3 38.51 -4.84 4.70
CA SER A 3 38.50 -6.23 5.14
C SER A 3 37.39 -6.58 6.16
N VAL A 4 37.03 -5.65 7.04
CA VAL A 4 35.96 -5.82 8.02
C VAL A 4 34.59 -5.76 7.31
N ARG A 5 34.44 -4.88 6.31
CA ARG A 5 33.22 -4.81 5.48
C ARG A 5 33.02 -6.07 4.63
N GLU A 6 34.09 -6.62 4.07
CA GLU A 6 34.05 -7.88 3.32
C GLU A 6 33.66 -9.07 4.21
N ALA A 7 34.24 -9.15 5.41
CA ALA A 7 33.92 -10.20 6.38
C ALA A 7 32.43 -10.11 6.82
N GLN A 8 31.93 -8.91 7.09
CA GLN A 8 30.51 -8.71 7.43
C GLN A 8 29.57 -9.06 6.28
N LYS A 9 29.94 -8.71 5.02
CA LYS A 9 29.16 -9.05 3.83
C LYS A 9 29.11 -10.57 3.60
N LYS A 10 30.22 -11.27 3.85
CA LYS A 10 30.33 -12.72 3.75
C LYS A 10 29.52 -13.45 4.82
N ASP A 11 29.48 -12.92 6.05
CA ASP A 11 28.66 -13.47 7.14
C ASP A 11 27.15 -13.25 6.88
N GLN A 12 26.75 -12.07 6.41
CA GLN A 12 25.38 -11.80 5.98
C GLN A 12 24.94 -12.74 4.85
N LEU A 13 25.80 -12.96 3.85
CA LEU A 13 25.49 -13.86 2.73
C LEU A 13 25.30 -15.30 3.22
N LYS A 14 26.16 -15.79 4.11
CA LYS A 14 26.02 -17.14 4.71
C LYS A 14 24.72 -17.27 5.51
N ARG A 15 24.37 -16.29 6.33
CA ARG A 15 23.10 -16.32 7.11
C ARG A 15 21.88 -16.31 6.20
N THR A 16 21.92 -15.53 5.12
CA THR A 16 20.86 -15.49 4.12
C THR A 16 20.73 -16.83 3.40
N LEU A 17 21.86 -17.42 2.99
CA LEU A 17 21.86 -18.73 2.32
C LEU A 17 21.31 -19.83 3.23
N ILE A 18 21.74 -19.88 4.50
CA ILE A 18 21.23 -20.84 5.48
C ILE A 18 19.72 -20.67 5.70
N PHE A 19 19.24 -19.44 5.74
CA PHE A 19 17.82 -19.15 5.88
C PHE A 19 17.01 -19.71 4.70
N TYR A 20 17.45 -19.49 3.44
CA TYR A 20 16.73 -20.03 2.27
C TYR A 20 16.84 -21.53 2.16
N ILE A 21 17.98 -22.12 2.52
CA ILE A 21 18.12 -23.59 2.56
C ILE A 21 17.15 -24.19 3.60
N ALA A 22 17.10 -23.63 4.80
CA ALA A 22 16.17 -24.09 5.84
C ALA A 22 14.70 -23.94 5.41
N LEU A 23 14.38 -22.87 4.67
CA LEU A 23 13.06 -22.62 4.13
C LEU A 23 12.69 -23.66 3.07
N PHE A 24 13.61 -23.98 2.14
CA PHE A 24 13.40 -25.02 1.13
C PHE A 24 13.24 -26.43 1.74
N VAL A 25 14.02 -26.74 2.77
CA VAL A 25 13.86 -27.98 3.54
C VAL A 25 12.49 -28.01 4.23
N GLY A 26 12.05 -26.90 4.79
CA GLY A 26 10.70 -26.75 5.35
C GLY A 26 9.61 -26.99 4.32
N PHE A 27 9.75 -26.45 3.12
CA PHE A 27 8.80 -26.67 2.00
C PHE A 27 8.75 -28.13 1.56
N ALA A 28 9.91 -28.77 1.45
CA ALA A 28 9.98 -30.20 1.13
C ALA A 28 9.30 -31.07 2.19
N LEU A 29 9.49 -30.74 3.48
CA LEU A 29 8.81 -31.42 4.58
C LEU A 29 7.29 -31.23 4.51
N VAL A 30 6.81 -30.03 4.24
CA VAL A 30 5.38 -29.76 4.04
C VAL A 30 4.84 -30.59 2.87
N GLY A 31 5.55 -30.63 1.74
CA GLY A 31 5.16 -31.42 0.57
C GLY A 31 5.08 -32.94 0.85
N ILE A 32 5.91 -33.46 1.77
CA ILE A 32 5.87 -34.86 2.18
C ILE A 32 4.72 -35.14 3.17
N LEU A 33 4.43 -34.20 4.09
CA LEU A 33 3.45 -34.38 5.15
C LEU A 33 2.01 -34.16 4.66
N VAL A 34 1.82 -33.38 3.59
CA VAL A 34 0.49 -33.08 3.05
C VAL A 34 -0.02 -34.29 2.25
N PRO A 35 -1.33 -34.69 2.38
CA PRO A 35 -1.96 -35.73 1.61
C PRO A 35 -1.75 -35.59 0.09
N ASP A 36 -1.88 -36.71 -0.66
CA ASP A 36 -1.75 -36.64 -2.12
C ASP A 36 -3.00 -36.03 -2.79
N ASN A 37 -4.15 -36.17 -2.12
CA ASN A 37 -5.40 -35.67 -2.65
C ASN A 37 -5.66 -34.24 -2.15
N PRO A 38 -5.75 -33.22 -3.02
CA PRO A 38 -6.03 -31.83 -2.61
C PRO A 38 -7.33 -31.65 -1.84
N ASP A 39 -8.35 -32.48 -2.08
CA ASP A 39 -9.64 -32.42 -1.41
C ASP A 39 -9.54 -32.74 0.10
N GLU A 40 -8.47 -33.42 0.51
CA GLU A 40 -8.21 -33.80 1.90
C GLU A 40 -7.37 -32.77 2.68
N PHE A 41 -6.94 -31.68 2.05
CA PHE A 41 -6.08 -30.67 2.69
C PHE A 41 -6.76 -29.98 3.86
N GLY A 42 -8.08 -29.74 3.79
CA GLY A 42 -8.81 -29.09 4.85
C GLY A 42 -8.13 -27.79 5.32
N ILE A 43 -7.78 -27.73 6.61
CA ILE A 43 -7.11 -26.55 7.20
C ILE A 43 -5.67 -26.34 6.68
N LEU A 44 -5.03 -27.36 6.10
CA LEU A 44 -3.68 -27.24 5.55
C LEU A 44 -3.62 -26.30 4.34
N THR A 45 -4.73 -26.03 3.67
CA THR A 45 -4.84 -25.02 2.60
C THR A 45 -4.46 -23.62 3.07
N CYS A 46 -4.52 -23.34 4.37
CA CYS A 46 -4.13 -22.06 4.95
C CYS A 46 -2.61 -21.91 5.13
N ILE A 47 -1.82 -22.97 5.00
CA ILE A 47 -0.36 -22.94 5.22
C ILE A 47 0.35 -21.92 4.33
N PRO A 48 0.13 -21.88 2.99
CA PRO A 48 0.80 -20.92 2.12
C PRO A 48 0.45 -19.45 2.47
N ALA A 49 -0.81 -19.19 2.80
CA ALA A 49 -1.26 -17.84 3.19
C ALA A 49 -0.64 -17.41 4.54
N ALA A 50 -0.65 -18.29 5.52
CA ALA A 50 -0.03 -18.03 6.83
C ALA A 50 1.49 -17.83 6.69
N PHE A 51 2.16 -18.66 5.89
CA PHE A 51 3.58 -18.52 5.57
C PHE A 51 3.87 -17.17 4.91
N MET A 52 3.10 -16.78 3.90
CA MET A 52 3.25 -15.50 3.20
C MET A 52 3.18 -14.33 4.17
N ILE A 53 2.14 -14.28 5.00
CA ILE A 53 1.94 -13.22 6.00
C ILE A 53 3.13 -13.17 6.95
N PHE A 54 3.51 -14.30 7.55
CA PHE A 54 4.64 -14.37 8.48
C PHE A 54 5.96 -13.93 7.83
N PHE A 55 6.23 -14.40 6.60
CA PHE A 55 7.45 -14.07 5.86
C PHE A 55 7.53 -12.57 5.55
N ILE A 56 6.44 -11.96 5.06
CA ILE A 56 6.38 -10.53 4.73
C ILE A 56 6.58 -9.68 6.00
N PHE A 57 5.93 -10.01 7.10
CA PHE A 57 6.11 -9.27 8.36
C PHE A 57 7.55 -9.33 8.88
N LYS A 58 8.21 -10.48 8.73
CA LYS A 58 9.59 -10.68 9.21
C LYS A 58 10.64 -10.06 8.29
N THR A 59 10.47 -10.21 6.97
CA THR A 59 11.51 -9.81 5.99
C THR A 59 11.22 -8.50 5.30
N LYS A 60 9.96 -8.04 5.29
CA LYS A 60 9.43 -6.89 4.53
C LYS A 60 9.64 -7.02 3.00
N ARG A 61 9.83 -8.24 2.50
CA ARG A 61 10.07 -8.55 1.09
C ARG A 61 8.81 -9.15 0.48
N ILE A 62 7.93 -8.29 -0.04
CA ILE A 62 6.59 -8.68 -0.49
C ILE A 62 6.67 -9.61 -1.70
N ILE A 63 7.41 -9.24 -2.75
CA ILE A 63 7.51 -10.03 -4.00
C ILE A 63 8.07 -11.42 -3.72
N GLU A 64 9.15 -11.51 -2.94
CA GLU A 64 9.74 -12.80 -2.55
C GLU A 64 8.74 -13.65 -1.76
N GLY A 65 8.00 -13.03 -0.81
CA GLY A 65 6.99 -13.72 -0.01
C GLY A 65 5.85 -14.29 -0.84
N LEU A 66 5.33 -13.51 -1.79
CA LEU A 66 4.30 -13.97 -2.72
C LEU A 66 4.80 -15.12 -3.61
N THR A 67 5.98 -14.96 -4.22
CA THR A 67 6.56 -16.00 -5.10
C THR A 67 6.80 -17.31 -4.35
N LEU A 68 7.33 -17.22 -3.12
CA LEU A 68 7.58 -18.39 -2.28
C LEU A 68 6.27 -19.06 -1.83
N ALA A 69 5.21 -18.29 -1.58
CA ALA A 69 3.90 -18.83 -1.22
C ALA A 69 3.28 -19.60 -2.41
N VAL A 70 3.38 -19.07 -3.64
CA VAL A 70 2.92 -19.78 -4.85
C VAL A 70 3.74 -21.04 -5.07
N LEU A 71 5.07 -21.00 -4.91
CA LEU A 71 5.91 -22.19 -4.96
C LEU A 71 5.50 -23.23 -3.91
N LEU A 72 5.18 -22.80 -2.69
CA LEU A 72 4.70 -23.71 -1.66
C LEU A 72 3.36 -24.34 -2.02
N CYS A 73 2.42 -23.59 -2.62
CA CYS A 73 1.18 -24.15 -3.18
C CYS A 73 1.48 -25.22 -4.23
N CYS A 74 2.38 -24.93 -5.19
CA CYS A 74 2.75 -25.89 -6.22
C CYS A 74 3.38 -27.16 -5.63
N ILE A 75 4.23 -27.04 -4.61
CA ILE A 75 4.83 -28.18 -3.90
C ILE A 75 3.74 -29.01 -3.20
N MET A 76 2.78 -28.38 -2.56
CA MET A 76 1.69 -29.07 -1.86
C MET A 76 0.81 -29.88 -2.82
N VAL A 77 0.47 -29.31 -3.99
CA VAL A 77 -0.44 -29.90 -4.96
C VAL A 77 0.27 -30.88 -5.91
N HIS A 78 1.38 -30.45 -6.49
CA HIS A 78 2.04 -31.16 -7.60
C HIS A 78 3.32 -31.91 -7.20
N LYS A 79 3.74 -31.79 -5.94
CA LYS A 79 4.89 -32.50 -5.34
C LYS A 79 6.15 -32.46 -6.23
N GLN A 80 6.43 -33.54 -6.96
CA GLN A 80 7.66 -33.67 -7.76
C GLN A 80 7.68 -32.76 -9.00
N ASN A 81 6.52 -32.41 -9.55
CA ASN A 81 6.40 -31.60 -10.77
C ASN A 81 6.22 -30.11 -10.51
N PHE A 82 6.41 -29.66 -9.27
CA PHE A 82 6.08 -28.28 -8.84
C PHE A 82 6.76 -27.17 -9.67
N ILE A 83 7.97 -27.41 -10.22
CA ILE A 83 8.68 -26.43 -11.04
C ILE A 83 7.99 -26.25 -12.40
N ILE A 84 7.59 -27.35 -13.02
CA ILE A 84 6.90 -27.35 -14.32
C ILE A 84 5.53 -26.67 -14.15
N GLU A 85 4.81 -27.05 -13.10
CA GLU A 85 3.50 -26.48 -12.82
C GLU A 85 3.57 -25.00 -12.43
N PHE A 86 4.59 -24.59 -11.70
CA PHE A 86 4.83 -23.17 -11.45
C PHE A 86 5.03 -22.39 -12.76
N ALA A 87 5.80 -22.93 -13.71
CA ALA A 87 5.99 -22.33 -15.01
C ALA A 87 4.69 -22.29 -15.84
N ASN A 88 3.91 -23.36 -15.80
CA ASN A 88 2.61 -23.46 -16.47
C ASN A 88 1.61 -22.41 -15.88
N ILE A 89 1.52 -22.32 -14.56
CA ILE A 89 0.66 -21.33 -13.88
C ILE A 89 1.10 -19.91 -14.25
N ALA A 90 2.40 -19.62 -14.23
CA ALA A 90 2.91 -18.32 -14.63
C ALA A 90 2.57 -17.99 -16.08
N GLN A 91 2.72 -18.96 -17.00
CA GLN A 91 2.35 -18.77 -18.40
C GLN A 91 0.86 -18.56 -18.58
N THR A 92 0.02 -19.37 -17.96
CA THR A 92 -1.45 -19.24 -18.05
C THR A 92 -1.91 -17.90 -17.48
N THR A 93 -1.36 -17.47 -16.35
CA THR A 93 -1.67 -16.16 -15.74
C THR A 93 -1.28 -15.02 -16.67
N MET A 94 -0.13 -15.11 -17.36
CA MET A 94 0.28 -14.05 -18.30
C MET A 94 -0.54 -14.02 -19.60
N MET A 95 -1.19 -15.13 -19.95
CA MET A 95 -2.10 -15.22 -21.10
C MET A 95 -3.54 -14.85 -20.77
N ASP A 96 -3.84 -14.61 -19.50
CA ASP A 96 -5.15 -14.23 -19.03
C ASP A 96 -5.49 -12.80 -19.48
N GLU A 97 -6.64 -12.64 -20.13
CA GLU A 97 -7.08 -11.35 -20.69
C GLU A 97 -7.30 -10.29 -19.60
N ASP A 98 -7.82 -10.69 -18.44
CA ASP A 98 -8.05 -9.77 -17.30
C ASP A 98 -6.73 -9.28 -16.73
N ILE A 99 -5.72 -10.14 -16.62
CA ILE A 99 -4.37 -9.76 -16.17
C ILE A 99 -3.70 -8.83 -17.18
N ALA A 100 -3.80 -9.13 -18.47
CA ALA A 100 -3.28 -8.27 -19.53
C ALA A 100 -3.96 -6.87 -19.50
N PHE A 101 -5.28 -6.85 -19.35
CA PHE A 101 -6.05 -5.61 -19.21
C PHE A 101 -5.62 -4.80 -17.98
N LEU A 102 -5.46 -5.45 -16.81
CA LEU A 102 -5.00 -4.80 -15.58
C LEU A 102 -3.61 -4.17 -15.75
N ILE A 103 -2.66 -4.86 -16.38
CA ILE A 103 -1.31 -4.34 -16.63
C ILE A 103 -1.39 -3.06 -17.49
N ILE A 104 -2.19 -3.09 -18.54
CA ILE A 104 -2.37 -1.94 -19.44
C ILE A 104 -3.03 -0.76 -18.69
N VAL A 105 -4.12 -1.03 -17.97
CA VAL A 105 -4.86 0.00 -17.22
C VAL A 105 -3.98 0.62 -16.13
N CYS A 106 -3.30 -0.19 -15.33
CA CYS A 106 -2.39 0.30 -14.28
C CYS A 106 -1.22 1.11 -14.89
N GLY A 107 -0.66 0.65 -16.01
CA GLY A 107 0.41 1.36 -16.70
C GLY A 107 -0.04 2.72 -17.27
N LEU A 108 -1.22 2.77 -17.88
CA LEU A 108 -1.79 4.01 -18.44
C LEU A 108 -2.17 4.99 -17.32
N MET A 109 -2.79 4.49 -16.23
CA MET A 109 -3.12 5.31 -15.06
C MET A 109 -1.86 5.86 -14.40
N GLY A 110 -0.82 5.03 -14.20
CA GLY A 110 0.47 5.49 -13.70
C GLY A 110 1.09 6.58 -14.58
N SER A 111 0.99 6.42 -15.91
CA SER A 111 1.46 7.41 -16.85
C SER A 111 0.67 8.72 -16.78
N LEU A 112 -0.66 8.66 -16.68
CA LEU A 112 -1.53 9.82 -16.52
C LEU A 112 -1.15 10.65 -15.30
N VAL A 113 -0.91 9.98 -14.16
CA VAL A 113 -0.54 10.69 -12.94
C VAL A 113 0.88 11.24 -13.00
N ALA A 114 1.82 10.51 -13.58
CA ALA A 114 3.16 11.06 -13.82
C ALA A 114 3.09 12.36 -14.65
N VAL A 115 2.18 12.46 -15.61
CA VAL A 115 1.91 13.70 -16.38
C VAL A 115 1.32 14.80 -15.48
N ILE A 116 0.34 14.46 -14.64
CA ILE A 116 -0.27 15.40 -13.69
C ILE A 116 0.78 15.94 -12.71
N GLU A 117 1.65 15.09 -12.19
CA GLU A 117 2.75 15.49 -11.30
C GLU A 117 3.77 16.37 -12.00
N LYS A 118 4.22 15.99 -13.21
CA LYS A 118 5.15 16.82 -14.01
C LYS A 118 4.59 18.20 -14.34
N ASN A 119 3.29 18.30 -14.55
CA ASN A 119 2.61 19.56 -14.78
C ASN A 119 2.37 20.37 -13.49
N GLY A 120 2.81 19.85 -12.34
CA GLY A 120 2.67 20.53 -11.06
C GLY A 120 1.25 20.50 -10.49
N GLY A 121 0.38 19.60 -10.97
CA GLY A 121 -1.01 19.48 -10.51
C GLY A 121 -1.13 19.21 -9.02
N GLY A 122 -0.33 18.31 -8.48
CA GLY A 122 -0.27 18.04 -7.03
C GLY A 122 0.16 19.26 -6.22
N LEU A 123 1.20 19.99 -6.67
CA LEU A 123 1.67 21.21 -6.01
C LEU A 123 0.64 22.35 -6.10
N ALA A 124 -0.06 22.48 -7.22
CA ALA A 124 -1.11 23.47 -7.39
C ALA A 124 -2.27 23.21 -6.42
N PHE A 125 -2.68 21.94 -6.29
CA PHE A 125 -3.68 21.54 -5.31
C PHE A 125 -3.22 21.78 -3.87
N GLY A 126 -1.98 21.42 -3.54
CA GLY A 126 -1.38 21.71 -2.23
C GLY A 126 -1.39 23.21 -1.89
N LYS A 127 -1.05 24.09 -2.84
CA LYS A 127 -1.14 25.53 -2.70
C LYS A 127 -2.58 26.00 -2.49
N PHE A 128 -3.55 25.45 -3.21
CA PHE A 128 -4.97 25.75 -3.04
C PHE A 128 -5.44 25.39 -1.62
N VAL A 129 -5.14 24.17 -1.14
CA VAL A 129 -5.47 23.76 0.22
C VAL A 129 -4.75 24.65 1.25
N ALA A 130 -3.47 24.94 1.05
CA ALA A 130 -2.70 25.81 1.95
C ALA A 130 -3.30 27.22 2.07
N SER A 131 -3.91 27.75 0.99
CA SER A 131 -4.58 29.06 1.01
C SER A 131 -5.89 29.06 1.80
N LYS A 132 -6.56 27.91 1.90
CA LYS A 132 -7.84 27.73 2.59
C LYS A 132 -7.67 27.17 4.00
N ALA A 133 -6.60 26.44 4.27
CA ALA A 133 -6.33 25.87 5.57
C ALA A 133 -6.04 26.98 6.59
N LYS A 134 -6.75 26.94 7.73
CA LYS A 134 -6.59 27.88 8.85
C LYS A 134 -6.18 27.19 10.14
N SER A 135 -6.18 25.88 10.17
CA SER A 135 -5.89 25.07 11.36
C SER A 135 -5.39 23.69 10.98
N GLU A 136 -4.84 22.94 11.95
CA GLU A 136 -4.48 21.53 11.80
C GLU A 136 -5.62 20.72 11.20
N LYS A 137 -6.85 20.85 11.73
CA LYS A 137 -8.03 20.12 11.26
C LYS A 137 -8.33 20.37 9.79
N THR A 138 -8.30 21.65 9.38
CA THR A 138 -8.56 22.02 7.97
C THR A 138 -7.45 21.53 7.03
N ALA A 139 -6.21 21.47 7.49
CA ALA A 139 -5.11 20.90 6.71
C ALA A 139 -5.28 19.38 6.55
N LEU A 140 -5.69 18.66 7.61
CA LEU A 140 -5.95 17.22 7.56
C LEU A 140 -7.19 16.88 6.70
N PHE A 141 -8.27 17.66 6.79
CA PHE A 141 -9.40 17.51 5.86
C PHE A 141 -9.00 17.80 4.41
N GLY A 142 -8.16 18.80 4.17
CA GLY A 142 -7.59 19.06 2.84
C GLY A 142 -6.76 17.87 2.33
N THR A 143 -6.00 17.22 3.22
CA THR A 143 -5.25 16.01 2.89
C THR A 143 -6.18 14.86 2.53
N MET A 144 -7.23 14.63 3.33
CA MET A 144 -8.26 13.64 3.04
C MET A 144 -8.94 13.91 1.69
N LEU A 145 -9.32 15.15 1.41
CA LEU A 145 -9.94 15.52 0.14
C LEU A 145 -8.98 15.33 -1.05
N CYS A 146 -7.70 15.70 -0.89
CA CYS A 146 -6.67 15.47 -1.88
C CYS A 146 -6.57 13.98 -2.23
N SER A 147 -6.44 13.14 -1.22
CA SER A 147 -6.35 11.69 -1.41
C SER A 147 -7.63 11.13 -2.05
N ALA A 148 -8.81 11.59 -1.66
CA ALA A 148 -10.07 11.16 -2.26
C ALA A 148 -10.20 11.56 -3.74
N LEU A 149 -9.70 12.73 -4.14
CA LEU A 149 -9.74 13.18 -5.54
C LEU A 149 -8.87 12.33 -6.47
N PHE A 150 -7.76 11.80 -5.96
CA PHE A 150 -6.85 10.94 -6.73
C PHE A 150 -7.15 9.45 -6.57
N SER A 151 -8.27 9.06 -5.98
CA SER A 151 -8.65 7.68 -5.64
C SER A 151 -9.08 6.81 -6.82
N MET A 152 -8.52 7.02 -8.00
CA MET A 152 -8.63 6.06 -9.11
C MET A 152 -7.74 4.83 -8.86
N ASP A 153 -6.60 5.06 -8.20
CA ASP A 153 -5.68 4.03 -7.73
C ASP A 153 -5.11 4.45 -6.37
N ASP A 154 -5.02 3.51 -5.42
CA ASP A 154 -4.63 3.79 -4.03
C ASP A 154 -3.14 4.14 -3.88
N TYR A 155 -2.25 3.45 -4.60
CA TYR A 155 -0.81 3.77 -4.58
C TYR A 155 -0.55 5.18 -5.07
N LEU A 156 -1.20 5.52 -6.15
CA LEU A 156 -1.07 6.76 -6.83
C LEU A 156 -1.64 7.91 -6.03
N SER A 157 -2.82 7.71 -5.48
CA SER A 157 -3.44 8.63 -4.53
C SER A 157 -2.52 8.89 -3.35
N SER A 158 -1.93 7.85 -2.77
CA SER A 158 -1.03 7.96 -1.61
C SER A 158 0.24 8.75 -1.95
N LEU A 159 0.88 8.45 -3.09
CA LEU A 159 2.11 9.11 -3.51
C LEU A 159 1.86 10.59 -3.81
N THR A 160 0.88 10.90 -4.66
CA THR A 160 0.57 12.27 -5.07
C THR A 160 0.13 13.13 -3.90
N SER A 161 -0.77 12.59 -3.05
CA SER A 161 -1.22 13.29 -1.86
C SER A 161 -0.10 13.48 -0.84
N GLY A 162 0.81 12.51 -0.71
CA GLY A 162 1.98 12.61 0.15
C GLY A 162 2.88 13.78 -0.25
N ILE A 163 3.22 13.88 -1.53
CA ILE A 163 4.06 14.96 -2.06
C ILE A 163 3.36 16.32 -1.93
N ALA A 164 2.08 16.39 -2.31
CA ALA A 164 1.33 17.63 -2.34
C ALA A 164 1.02 18.19 -0.95
N MET A 165 0.69 17.32 0.02
CA MET A 165 0.14 17.74 1.30
C MET A 165 1.16 17.78 2.43
N THR A 166 2.31 17.12 2.31
CA THR A 166 3.37 17.17 3.33
C THR A 166 3.80 18.59 3.66
N PRO A 167 4.08 19.51 2.70
CA PRO A 167 4.44 20.87 3.03
C PRO A 167 3.31 21.66 3.73
N VAL A 168 2.04 21.31 3.43
CA VAL A 168 0.87 21.95 4.04
C VAL A 168 0.73 21.51 5.49
N THR A 169 0.80 20.20 5.76
CA THR A 169 0.66 19.64 7.10
C THR A 169 1.84 19.99 8.00
N ASP A 170 3.07 20.05 7.46
CA ASP A 170 4.27 20.52 8.17
C ASP A 170 4.09 21.96 8.68
N ARG A 171 3.45 22.84 7.91
CA ARG A 171 3.14 24.23 8.32
C ARG A 171 2.26 24.30 9.57
N TYR A 172 1.35 23.33 9.72
CA TYR A 172 0.44 23.25 10.87
C TYR A 172 0.95 22.33 11.99
N ARG A 173 2.22 21.92 11.93
CA ARG A 173 2.89 21.09 12.95
C ARG A 173 2.23 19.72 13.11
N VAL A 174 1.69 19.20 12.04
CA VAL A 174 1.16 17.84 12.01
C VAL A 174 2.33 16.87 11.86
N PRO A 175 2.46 15.84 12.71
CA PRO A 175 3.46 14.82 12.52
C PRO A 175 3.26 14.11 11.19
N ARG A 176 4.34 13.72 10.52
CA ARG A 176 4.26 12.99 9.25
C ARG A 176 3.53 11.66 9.38
N GLU A 177 3.59 11.04 10.55
CA GLU A 177 2.82 9.84 10.87
C GLU A 177 1.31 10.08 10.79
N MET A 178 0.84 11.25 11.24
CA MET A 178 -0.57 11.60 11.12
C MET A 178 -0.95 11.90 9.68
N THR A 179 -0.10 12.61 8.95
CA THR A 179 -0.29 12.85 7.51
C THR A 179 -0.37 11.54 6.74
N SER A 180 0.57 10.62 6.98
CA SER A 180 0.56 9.29 6.36
C SER A 180 -0.67 8.47 6.75
N TYR A 181 -1.09 8.53 8.01
CA TYR A 181 -2.31 7.87 8.48
C TYR A 181 -3.55 8.38 7.76
N VAL A 182 -3.71 9.70 7.60
CA VAL A 182 -4.85 10.29 6.89
C VAL A 182 -4.85 9.88 5.42
N ILE A 183 -3.69 9.89 4.76
CA ILE A 183 -3.57 9.53 3.34
C ILE A 183 -3.91 8.05 3.14
N ASP A 184 -3.26 7.17 3.88
CA ASP A 184 -3.43 5.73 3.77
C ASP A 184 -4.87 5.29 4.11
N THR A 185 -5.42 5.84 5.20
CA THR A 185 -6.79 5.56 5.65
C THR A 185 -7.85 6.16 4.70
N THR A 186 -7.49 7.08 3.81
CA THR A 186 -8.39 7.62 2.79
C THR A 186 -8.22 6.91 1.46
N ALA A 187 -6.97 6.76 1.00
CA ALA A 187 -6.67 6.28 -0.35
C ALA A 187 -7.34 4.93 -0.64
N ALA A 188 -7.01 3.90 0.11
CA ALA A 188 -7.52 2.56 -0.12
C ALA A 188 -9.05 2.45 0.08
N PRO A 189 -9.67 2.93 1.19
CA PRO A 189 -11.10 2.87 1.34
C PRO A 189 -11.88 3.63 0.28
N VAL A 190 -11.45 4.83 -0.12
CA VAL A 190 -12.15 5.60 -1.14
C VAL A 190 -12.00 4.95 -2.51
N THR A 191 -10.83 4.39 -2.84
CA THR A 191 -10.61 3.68 -4.11
C THR A 191 -11.53 2.46 -4.23
N VAL A 192 -11.70 1.69 -3.15
CA VAL A 192 -12.63 0.54 -3.14
C VAL A 192 -14.09 0.99 -3.20
N LEU A 193 -14.46 2.15 -2.68
CA LEU A 193 -15.83 2.67 -2.81
C LEU A 193 -16.08 3.37 -4.16
N ASN A 194 -15.03 3.73 -4.89
CA ASN A 194 -15.11 4.43 -6.16
C ASN A 194 -15.39 3.43 -7.31
N PRO A 195 -16.51 3.59 -8.03
CA PRO A 195 -16.82 2.71 -9.17
C PRO A 195 -15.85 2.85 -10.34
N ILE A 196 -15.14 3.97 -10.44
CA ILE A 196 -14.13 4.24 -11.49
C ILE A 196 -12.75 4.08 -10.86
N SER A 197 -12.42 2.85 -10.47
CA SER A 197 -11.13 2.55 -9.85
C SER A 197 -10.57 1.23 -10.38
N THR A 198 -9.26 1.03 -10.21
CA THR A 198 -8.59 -0.24 -10.52
C THR A 198 -9.21 -1.41 -9.74
N TRP A 199 -9.65 -1.18 -8.50
CA TRP A 199 -10.32 -2.19 -7.69
C TRP A 199 -11.70 -2.56 -8.20
N ALA A 200 -12.49 -1.60 -8.69
CA ALA A 200 -13.81 -1.87 -9.26
C ALA A 200 -13.71 -2.76 -10.50
N VAL A 201 -12.69 -2.52 -11.35
CA VAL A 201 -12.41 -3.33 -12.53
C VAL A 201 -11.98 -4.73 -12.13
N PHE A 202 -11.03 -4.85 -11.21
CA PHE A 202 -10.50 -6.14 -10.75
C PHE A 202 -11.58 -7.01 -10.08
N ILE A 203 -12.31 -6.46 -9.11
CA ILE A 203 -13.37 -7.20 -8.40
C ILE A 203 -14.51 -7.51 -9.36
N GLY A 204 -14.83 -6.60 -10.28
CA GLY A 204 -15.84 -6.83 -11.31
C GLY A 204 -15.50 -8.02 -12.22
N GLY A 205 -14.24 -8.15 -12.65
CA GLY A 205 -13.73 -9.31 -13.39
C GLY A 205 -13.88 -10.60 -12.60
N LEU A 206 -13.47 -10.60 -11.32
CA LEU A 206 -13.66 -11.75 -10.43
C LEU A 206 -15.12 -12.14 -10.24
N MET A 207 -16.06 -11.16 -10.22
CA MET A 207 -17.51 -11.44 -10.15
C MET A 207 -18.01 -12.16 -11.39
N VAL A 208 -17.53 -11.80 -12.58
CA VAL A 208 -17.87 -12.49 -13.83
C VAL A 208 -17.27 -13.89 -13.83
N ALA A 209 -15.98 -14.03 -13.52
CA ALA A 209 -15.30 -15.32 -13.47
C ALA A 209 -15.96 -16.33 -12.51
N ASN A 210 -16.61 -15.84 -11.44
CA ASN A 210 -17.33 -16.67 -10.47
C ASN A 210 -18.85 -16.73 -10.72
N GLY A 211 -19.35 -16.23 -11.86
CA GLY A 211 -20.77 -16.29 -12.22
C GLY A 211 -21.69 -15.40 -11.36
N LEU A 212 -21.12 -14.42 -10.64
CA LEU A 212 -21.87 -13.46 -9.82
C LEU A 212 -22.35 -12.24 -10.62
N ALA A 213 -21.78 -11.99 -11.79
CA ALA A 213 -22.15 -10.94 -12.71
C ALA A 213 -22.14 -11.46 -14.15
N GLU A 214 -23.02 -10.92 -14.99
CA GLU A 214 -22.98 -11.16 -16.45
C GLU A 214 -21.90 -10.26 -17.09
N GLU A 215 -21.36 -10.70 -18.24
CA GLU A 215 -20.46 -9.87 -19.04
C GLU A 215 -21.13 -8.54 -19.40
N GLY A 216 -20.41 -7.45 -19.21
CA GLY A 216 -20.94 -6.09 -19.41
C GLY A 216 -21.72 -5.50 -18.23
N GLN A 217 -22.02 -6.29 -17.19
CA GLN A 217 -22.70 -5.81 -15.98
C GLN A 217 -21.83 -5.76 -14.73
N GLN A 218 -20.53 -5.96 -14.89
CA GLN A 218 -19.54 -6.02 -13.79
C GLN A 218 -19.63 -4.79 -12.88
N LEU A 219 -19.62 -3.60 -13.49
CA LEU A 219 -19.66 -2.34 -12.76
C LEU A 219 -20.98 -2.15 -12.00
N THR A 220 -22.10 -2.47 -12.62
CA THR A 220 -23.42 -2.36 -12.00
C THR A 220 -23.55 -3.30 -10.80
N THR A 221 -23.04 -4.52 -10.92
CA THR A 221 -23.03 -5.52 -9.84
C THR A 221 -22.10 -5.09 -8.71
N TYR A 222 -20.90 -4.59 -9.05
CA TYR A 222 -19.97 -4.04 -8.07
C TYR A 222 -20.60 -2.88 -7.28
N MET A 223 -21.25 -1.93 -7.94
CA MET A 223 -21.92 -0.80 -7.30
C MET A 223 -22.96 -1.23 -6.25
N LYS A 224 -23.63 -2.36 -6.46
CA LYS A 224 -24.58 -2.91 -5.47
C LYS A 224 -23.90 -3.41 -4.21
N THR A 225 -22.61 -3.79 -4.28
CA THR A 225 -21.84 -4.26 -3.12
C THR A 225 -21.22 -3.13 -2.31
N VAL A 226 -21.01 -1.95 -2.92
CA VAL A 226 -20.37 -0.79 -2.27
C VAL A 226 -21.00 -0.42 -0.93
N PRO A 227 -22.34 -0.34 -0.76
CA PRO A 227 -22.96 -0.01 0.53
C PRO A 227 -22.71 -1.06 1.63
N PHE A 228 -22.33 -2.28 1.26
CA PHE A 228 -22.03 -3.37 2.19
C PHE A 228 -20.52 -3.46 2.53
N ASN A 229 -19.70 -2.57 1.99
CA ASN A 229 -18.30 -2.49 2.35
C ASN A 229 -18.13 -1.75 3.69
N PHE A 230 -18.52 -2.44 4.78
CA PHE A 230 -18.54 -1.86 6.12
C PHE A 230 -17.14 -1.43 6.59
N TYR A 231 -16.09 -2.13 6.17
CA TYR A 231 -14.72 -1.76 6.53
C TYR A 231 -14.37 -0.38 5.97
N ALA A 232 -14.55 -0.16 4.68
CA ALA A 232 -14.20 1.10 4.04
C ALA A 232 -15.02 2.27 4.62
N ILE A 233 -16.32 2.07 4.79
CA ILE A 233 -17.22 3.09 5.34
C ILE A 233 -16.85 3.42 6.79
N SER A 234 -16.71 2.40 7.66
CA SER A 234 -16.37 2.63 9.07
C SER A 234 -15.00 3.26 9.25
N THR A 235 -14.03 2.88 8.42
CA THR A 235 -12.68 3.44 8.45
C THR A 235 -12.68 4.95 8.14
N LEU A 236 -13.44 5.39 7.13
CA LEU A 236 -13.61 6.81 6.80
C LEU A 236 -14.34 7.57 7.92
N VAL A 237 -15.35 6.98 8.54
CA VAL A 237 -16.04 7.58 9.68
C VAL A 237 -15.08 7.76 10.86
N VAL A 238 -14.31 6.72 11.20
CA VAL A 238 -13.29 6.78 12.27
C VAL A 238 -12.26 7.86 11.96
N LEU A 239 -11.78 7.94 10.72
CA LEU A 239 -10.82 8.96 10.29
C LEU A 239 -11.37 10.38 10.53
N VAL A 240 -12.61 10.64 10.13
CA VAL A 240 -13.27 11.94 10.35
C VAL A 240 -13.35 12.25 11.85
N LEU A 241 -13.72 11.28 12.67
CA LEU A 241 -13.79 11.44 14.13
C LEU A 241 -12.41 11.73 14.74
N VAL A 242 -11.34 11.11 14.23
CA VAL A 242 -9.95 11.40 14.64
C VAL A 242 -9.54 12.82 14.25
N ILE A 243 -9.83 13.26 13.02
CA ILE A 243 -9.51 14.61 12.54
C ILE A 243 -10.29 15.68 13.36
N LEU A 244 -11.55 15.42 13.65
CA LEU A 244 -12.37 16.31 14.49
C LEU A 244 -11.88 16.36 15.94
N GLY A 245 -11.09 15.36 16.38
CA GLY A 245 -10.59 15.26 17.74
C GLY A 245 -11.59 14.65 18.73
N VAL A 246 -12.64 14.00 18.23
CA VAL A 246 -13.59 13.22 19.05
C VAL A 246 -12.88 12.00 19.60
N ILE A 247 -12.09 11.32 18.76
CA ILE A 247 -11.22 10.24 19.20
C ILE A 247 -9.87 10.87 19.62
N PRO A 248 -9.43 10.69 20.87
CA PRO A 248 -8.19 11.25 21.36
C PRO A 248 -6.98 10.59 20.72
N LYS A 249 -5.89 11.34 20.55
CA LYS A 249 -4.61 10.81 20.08
C LYS A 249 -4.01 9.94 21.20
N PHE A 250 -3.80 8.66 20.93
CA PHE A 250 -3.26 7.69 21.91
C PHE A 250 -2.07 6.91 21.34
N GLY A 251 -1.35 6.20 22.21
CA GLY A 251 -0.25 5.32 21.85
C GLY A 251 0.87 5.99 21.03
N PRO A 252 1.32 5.37 19.93
CA PRO A 252 2.39 5.91 19.08
C PRO A 252 2.06 7.27 18.47
N MET A 253 0.79 7.53 18.14
CA MET A 253 0.36 8.79 17.56
C MET A 253 0.54 9.96 18.53
N LYS A 254 0.21 9.77 19.81
CA LYS A 254 0.46 10.78 20.85
C LYS A 254 1.94 11.11 20.96
N LYS A 255 2.81 10.09 20.99
CA LYS A 255 4.28 10.27 21.00
C LYS A 255 4.80 11.01 19.77
N ALA A 256 4.20 10.79 18.59
CA ALA A 256 4.56 11.49 17.37
C ALA A 256 4.27 13.00 17.50
N TYR A 257 3.12 13.37 18.05
CA TYR A 257 2.77 14.77 18.32
C TYR A 257 3.68 15.42 19.39
N GLU A 258 4.00 14.68 20.45
CA GLU A 258 4.93 15.14 21.49
C GLU A 258 6.34 15.39 20.95
N ARG A 259 6.78 14.61 19.98
CA ARG A 259 8.08 14.78 19.32
C ARG A 259 8.16 16.01 18.44
N VAL A 260 7.08 16.35 17.74
CA VAL A 260 7.04 17.51 16.84
C VAL A 260 6.91 18.83 17.63
N ALA A 261 6.28 18.80 18.79
CA ALA A 261 6.07 19.98 19.64
C ALA A 261 7.37 20.70 20.05
N PRO A 262 8.47 20.04 20.49
CA PRO A 262 9.73 20.70 20.83
C PRO A 262 10.60 21.06 19.61
N ALA A 263 10.59 20.26 18.53
CA ALA A 263 11.40 20.50 17.34
C ALA A 263 11.05 21.81 16.63
N VAL A 264 9.83 22.28 16.77
CA VAL A 264 9.34 23.54 16.22
C VAL A 264 9.98 24.76 16.89
N LEU A 265 10.36 24.69 18.16
CA LEU A 265 11.06 25.77 18.85
C LEU A 265 12.43 26.03 18.23
N TRP A 266 13.11 25.01 17.70
CA TRP A 266 14.37 25.14 17.00
C TRP A 266 14.21 25.79 15.62
N HIS A 267 13.23 25.33 14.82
CA HIS A 267 12.97 25.89 13.48
C HIS A 267 12.47 27.34 13.52
N LEU A 268 11.67 27.72 14.51
CA LEU A 268 11.26 29.13 14.69
C LEU A 268 12.43 30.03 15.09
N ARG A 269 13.43 29.49 15.78
CA ARG A 269 14.66 30.22 16.12
C ARG A 269 15.53 30.41 14.89
N ASP A 270 15.60 29.43 13.98
CA ASP A 270 16.36 29.51 12.73
C ASP A 270 15.68 30.39 11.68
N LEU A 271 14.34 30.33 11.56
CA LEU A 271 13.56 31.23 10.69
C LEU A 271 13.67 32.68 11.14
N LYS A 272 13.68 32.97 12.44
CA LYS A 272 13.95 34.32 12.94
C LYS A 272 15.36 34.81 12.67
N ARG A 273 16.33 33.87 12.52
CA ARG A 273 17.71 34.21 12.10
C ARG A 273 17.83 34.38 10.58
N SER A 274 17.08 33.64 9.76
CA SER A 274 17.15 33.72 8.29
C SER A 274 16.38 34.91 7.70
N THR A 275 15.41 35.49 8.41
CA THR A 275 14.71 36.70 7.97
C THR A 275 15.56 37.98 8.09
N PHE A 276 16.82 37.87 8.56
CA PHE A 276 17.76 38.99 8.62
C PHE A 276 18.83 38.96 7.51
N VAL A 277 18.60 38.25 6.42
CA VAL A 277 19.43 38.37 5.21
C VAL A 277 18.74 39.37 4.28
N PRO A 278 19.28 40.57 4.06
CA PRO A 278 18.68 41.51 3.13
C PRO A 278 18.70 40.93 1.72
N ALA A 279 17.55 40.95 1.06
CA ALA A 279 17.38 40.55 -0.31
C ALA A 279 18.42 41.23 -1.22
N LYS A 280 19.40 40.46 -1.74
CA LYS A 280 20.19 40.92 -2.86
C LYS A 280 19.30 41.03 -4.09
N LYS A 281 19.11 42.26 -4.55
CA LYS A 281 18.50 42.58 -5.83
C LYS A 281 19.24 41.82 -6.95
N TRP A 282 18.49 41.06 -7.70
CA TRP A 282 18.80 40.70 -9.07
C TRP A 282 17.74 41.26 -9.99
#